data_e5a000884dfdfe8765a4efd6318a6575
#
_entry.id   e5a000884dfdfe8765a4efd6318a6575
#
_cell.length_a   1.000
_cell.length_b   1.000
_cell.length_c   1.000
_cell.angle_alpha   90.00
_cell.angle_beta   90.00
_cell.angle_gamma   90.00
#
_symmetry.space_group_name_H-M   'P 1'
#
loop_
_entity.id
_entity.type
_entity.pdbx_description
1 polymer ?
#
loop_
_entity_poly.entity_id
_entity_poly.type
_entity_poly.pdbx_seq_one_letter_code
_entity_poly.pdbx_strand_id
1 'polypeptide(L)'
;MRKEDFNFDLPEELIAQDPLEDRSSSRLLVLDKETGKTEHHVFREIIDYLEAGDCLVINDTKVIPARLIGSKIGTDAKIEVLLLKRKENDVWETLVKPGKKAKIGTRISFGDGLLVGEVVDIVEEGNRLIHFEYEGIFEEILDRLGQMPLPPYITHQLEDKNRYQTVYAKHSGSAAAPTAGLHFTPELLKKIEEKGVQIARVTLHVGLGTFRPVKVDNILEHHMHSEFYQIEEEAAEKINTAKANGKRAIAVGTTSCRTIESAAKEDGTIAPVSGWTDIFIYPGYQFKVLDCLITNFHLPESTLVMLVSALAGREHVLNAYEEAIKERYRFFSFGDAMFIR
;
A
#
# COMPACT_ATOMS: atom_id res chain seq x y z
N MET A 1 8.67 -12.45 20.37
CA MET A 1 9.35 -11.79 19.23
C MET A 1 9.23 -10.30 19.46
N ARG A 2 10.34 -9.59 19.39
CA ARG A 2 10.41 -8.16 19.71
C ARG A 2 10.49 -7.36 18.41
N LYS A 3 10.00 -6.14 18.45
CA LYS A 3 10.06 -5.20 17.33
C LYS A 3 11.50 -4.96 16.87
N GLU A 4 12.42 -4.81 17.81
CA GLU A 4 13.85 -4.62 17.55
C GLU A 4 14.53 -5.78 16.78
N ASP A 5 13.93 -6.98 16.80
CA ASP A 5 14.42 -8.12 16.02
C ASP A 5 14.37 -7.87 14.50
N PHE A 6 13.64 -6.83 14.06
CA PHE A 6 13.46 -6.41 12.69
C PHE A 6 14.10 -5.05 12.41
N ASN A 7 15.03 -4.64 13.25
CA ASN A 7 15.77 -3.41 13.05
C ASN A 7 16.97 -3.62 12.13
N PHE A 8 17.32 -2.60 11.38
CA PHE A 8 18.53 -2.48 10.58
C PHE A 8 18.87 -1.01 10.36
N ASP A 9 20.15 -0.72 10.16
CA ASP A 9 20.63 0.65 9.93
C ASP A 9 20.39 1.07 8.48
N LEU A 10 19.44 1.99 8.28
CA LEU A 10 19.12 2.53 6.96
C LEU A 10 19.60 3.98 6.85
N PRO A 11 20.58 4.26 5.97
CA PRO A 11 20.96 5.63 5.67
C PRO A 11 19.80 6.43 5.06
N GLU A 12 19.56 7.63 5.59
CA GLU A 12 18.43 8.47 5.17
C GLU A 12 18.48 8.83 3.68
N GLU A 13 19.69 9.00 3.12
CA GLU A 13 19.87 9.30 1.71
C GLU A 13 19.43 8.18 0.74
N LEU A 14 19.19 6.96 1.24
CA LEU A 14 18.65 5.87 0.44
C LEU A 14 17.12 5.88 0.37
N ILE A 15 16.45 6.72 1.15
CA ILE A 15 15.00 6.88 1.09
C ILE A 15 14.63 7.69 -0.15
N ALA A 16 14.01 7.03 -1.12
CA ALA A 16 13.66 7.67 -2.39
C ALA A 16 12.59 8.76 -2.19
N GLN A 17 12.90 9.98 -2.64
CA GLN A 17 11.98 11.12 -2.58
C GLN A 17 11.16 11.28 -3.85
N ASP A 18 11.72 10.88 -5.00
CA ASP A 18 11.15 11.06 -6.31
C ASP A 18 11.07 9.74 -7.08
N PRO A 19 10.00 9.52 -7.88
CA PRO A 19 9.92 8.37 -8.77
C PRO A 19 10.90 8.50 -9.93
N LEU A 20 11.40 7.36 -10.43
CA LEU A 20 12.17 7.32 -11.67
C LEU A 20 11.28 7.69 -12.85
N GLU A 21 11.83 8.32 -13.88
CA GLU A 21 11.09 8.70 -15.09
C GLU A 21 10.49 7.45 -15.77
N ASP A 22 11.30 6.44 -16.04
CA ASP A 22 10.86 5.12 -16.48
C ASP A 22 10.61 4.22 -15.25
N ARG A 23 9.34 3.87 -15.00
CA ARG A 23 8.92 3.03 -13.85
C ARG A 23 9.63 1.69 -13.82
N SER A 24 9.84 1.05 -14.98
CA SER A 24 10.41 -0.29 -15.11
C SER A 24 11.94 -0.31 -15.08
N SER A 25 12.58 0.86 -14.99
CA SER A 25 14.05 0.99 -14.90
C SER A 25 14.58 0.92 -13.46
N SER A 26 13.71 0.82 -12.44
CA SER A 26 14.15 0.58 -11.07
C SER A 26 14.96 -0.72 -10.97
N ARG A 27 15.81 -0.82 -9.95
CA ARG A 27 16.56 -2.05 -9.68
C ARG A 27 15.64 -3.12 -9.09
N LEU A 28 15.98 -4.36 -9.30
CA LEU A 28 15.30 -5.54 -8.76
C LEU A 28 16.33 -6.42 -8.03
N LEU A 29 16.14 -6.63 -6.75
CA LEU A 29 16.85 -7.63 -5.99
C LEU A 29 15.99 -8.90 -5.93
N VAL A 30 16.47 -9.99 -6.50
CA VAL A 30 15.80 -11.29 -6.41
C VAL A 30 16.36 -12.05 -5.22
N LEU A 31 15.49 -12.46 -4.31
CA LEU A 31 15.82 -13.25 -3.12
C LEU A 31 15.23 -14.66 -3.26
N ASP A 32 16.09 -15.65 -3.26
CA ASP A 32 15.69 -17.04 -3.10
C ASP A 32 15.39 -17.31 -1.62
N LYS A 33 14.12 -17.56 -1.31
CA LYS A 33 13.66 -17.69 0.09
C LYS A 33 14.20 -18.94 0.79
N GLU A 34 14.54 -20.00 0.03
CA GLU A 34 15.04 -21.24 0.61
C GLU A 34 16.53 -21.15 0.94
N THR A 35 17.32 -20.47 0.11
CA THR A 35 18.77 -20.43 0.23
C THR A 35 19.31 -19.09 0.77
N GLY A 36 18.50 -18.02 0.75
CA GLY A 36 18.92 -16.67 1.08
C GLY A 36 19.82 -16.01 0.03
N LYS A 37 20.05 -16.65 -1.13
CA LYS A 37 20.86 -16.09 -2.22
C LYS A 37 20.14 -14.91 -2.88
N THR A 38 20.95 -13.91 -3.26
CA THR A 38 20.49 -12.71 -3.93
C THR A 38 21.05 -12.60 -5.34
N GLU A 39 20.27 -12.01 -6.25
CA GLU A 39 20.67 -11.66 -7.61
C GLU A 39 20.21 -10.21 -7.89
N HIS A 40 20.97 -9.47 -8.71
CA HIS A 40 20.71 -8.07 -9.01
C HIS A 40 20.31 -7.88 -10.47
N HIS A 41 19.18 -7.24 -10.69
CA HIS A 41 18.56 -7.04 -12.01
C HIS A 41 17.97 -5.64 -12.14
N VAL A 42 17.36 -5.37 -13.29
CA VAL A 42 16.47 -4.25 -13.54
C VAL A 42 15.04 -4.75 -13.53
N PHE A 43 14.08 -3.99 -13.01
CA PHE A 43 12.71 -4.47 -12.78
C PHE A 43 12.04 -5.05 -14.02
N ARG A 44 12.28 -4.48 -15.21
CA ARG A 44 11.73 -5.01 -16.47
C ARG A 44 12.12 -6.46 -16.76
N GLU A 45 13.19 -6.98 -16.14
CA GLU A 45 13.64 -8.37 -16.26
C GLU A 45 12.84 -9.33 -15.38
N ILE A 46 11.88 -8.82 -14.56
CA ILE A 46 10.97 -9.68 -13.78
C ILE A 46 10.26 -10.72 -14.65
N ILE A 47 10.00 -10.39 -15.92
CA ILE A 47 9.37 -11.30 -16.87
C ILE A 47 10.15 -12.60 -17.07
N ASP A 48 11.46 -12.60 -16.88
CA ASP A 48 12.32 -13.78 -17.06
C ASP A 48 12.13 -14.78 -15.91
N TYR A 49 11.59 -14.32 -14.78
CA TYR A 49 11.28 -15.14 -13.60
C TYR A 49 9.84 -15.65 -13.57
N LEU A 50 8.99 -15.20 -14.48
CA LEU A 50 7.59 -15.61 -14.58
C LEU A 50 7.44 -16.73 -15.62
N GLU A 51 6.55 -17.66 -15.36
CA GLU A 51 6.25 -18.79 -16.23
C GLU A 51 4.81 -18.77 -16.73
N ALA A 52 4.59 -19.33 -17.93
CA ALA A 52 3.24 -19.53 -18.43
C ALA A 52 2.40 -20.34 -17.44
N GLY A 53 1.20 -19.86 -17.16
CA GLY A 53 0.28 -20.44 -16.18
C GLY A 53 0.41 -19.88 -14.76
N ASP A 54 1.47 -19.13 -14.43
CA ASP A 54 1.54 -18.37 -13.18
C ASP A 54 0.40 -17.34 -13.11
N CYS A 55 -0.01 -16.97 -11.91
CA CYS A 55 -0.98 -15.91 -11.66
C CYS A 55 -0.32 -14.75 -10.92
N LEU A 56 -0.22 -13.60 -11.61
CA LEU A 56 0.24 -12.35 -11.02
C LEU A 56 -0.95 -11.62 -10.40
N VAL A 57 -0.94 -11.44 -9.09
CA VAL A 57 -2.03 -10.80 -8.34
C VAL A 57 -1.68 -9.34 -8.08
N ILE A 58 -2.47 -8.42 -8.63
CA ILE A 58 -2.27 -6.97 -8.53
C ILE A 58 -3.43 -6.31 -7.78
N ASN A 59 -3.12 -5.27 -7.01
CA ASN A 59 -4.11 -4.46 -6.30
C ASN A 59 -4.47 -3.24 -7.14
N ASP A 60 -5.71 -3.21 -7.67
CA ASP A 60 -6.20 -2.17 -8.57
C ASP A 60 -6.84 -0.97 -7.85
N THR A 61 -6.60 -0.83 -6.55
CA THR A 61 -7.07 0.32 -5.81
C THR A 61 -6.53 1.62 -6.38
N LYS A 62 -7.35 2.67 -6.35
CA LYS A 62 -6.99 4.03 -6.77
C LYS A 62 -6.92 4.96 -5.57
N VAL A 63 -5.80 5.67 -5.45
CA VAL A 63 -5.63 6.70 -4.41
C VAL A 63 -6.53 7.89 -4.72
N ILE A 64 -7.27 8.34 -3.72
CA ILE A 64 -8.03 9.58 -3.80
C ILE A 64 -7.17 10.75 -3.33
N PRO A 65 -7.36 11.97 -3.86
CA PRO A 65 -6.65 13.16 -3.41
C PRO A 65 -7.19 13.61 -2.04
N ALA A 66 -6.96 12.78 -1.05
CA ALA A 66 -7.59 12.83 0.28
C ALA A 66 -7.06 13.91 1.20
N ARG A 67 -5.99 14.61 0.81
CA ARG A 67 -5.36 15.67 1.63
C ARG A 67 -5.91 17.04 1.24
N LEU A 68 -6.67 17.65 2.12
CA LEU A 68 -7.31 18.94 1.94
C LEU A 68 -6.62 20.01 2.81
N ILE A 69 -6.32 21.15 2.22
CA ILE A 69 -5.80 22.32 2.93
C ILE A 69 -6.89 23.39 2.95
N GLY A 70 -7.35 23.74 4.12
CA GLY A 70 -8.39 24.74 4.32
C GLY A 70 -8.04 25.77 5.38
N SER A 71 -8.97 26.69 5.60
CA SER A 71 -8.87 27.73 6.63
C SER A 71 -10.06 27.64 7.58
N LYS A 72 -9.79 27.78 8.86
CA LYS A 72 -10.85 27.86 9.88
C LYS A 72 -11.67 29.13 9.66
N ILE A 73 -12.97 28.98 9.46
CA ILE A 73 -13.88 30.11 9.27
C ILE A 73 -13.83 31.03 10.50
N GLY A 74 -13.63 32.32 10.24
CA GLY A 74 -13.55 33.37 11.26
C GLY A 74 -12.14 33.67 11.81
N THR A 75 -11.10 32.87 11.47
CA THR A 75 -9.74 33.11 12.00
C THR A 75 -8.61 32.97 10.98
N ASP A 76 -8.87 32.58 9.75
CA ASP A 76 -7.90 32.27 8.67
C ASP A 76 -6.78 31.27 9.05
N ALA A 77 -6.95 30.59 10.18
CA ALA A 77 -5.97 29.62 10.63
C ALA A 77 -5.96 28.41 9.70
N LYS A 78 -4.82 28.13 9.07
CA LYS A 78 -4.65 26.95 8.20
C LYS A 78 -4.89 25.65 8.97
N ILE A 79 -5.67 24.76 8.37
CA ILE A 79 -5.99 23.44 8.86
C ILE A 79 -5.82 22.46 7.71
N GLU A 80 -5.02 21.42 7.93
CA GLU A 80 -4.91 20.26 7.05
C GLU A 80 -5.90 19.20 7.51
N VAL A 81 -6.69 18.68 6.58
CA VAL A 81 -7.62 17.58 6.79
C VAL A 81 -7.26 16.44 5.85
N LEU A 82 -7.04 15.27 6.39
CA LEU A 82 -6.76 14.07 5.63
C LEU A 82 -7.93 13.08 5.78
N LEU A 83 -8.61 12.80 4.69
CA LEU A 83 -9.74 11.88 4.64
C LEU A 83 -9.26 10.44 4.84
N LEU A 84 -9.88 9.71 5.76
CA LEU A 84 -9.54 8.32 6.09
C LEU A 84 -10.61 7.33 5.62
N LYS A 85 -11.84 7.55 6.09
CA LYS A 85 -12.97 6.64 5.85
C LYS A 85 -14.26 7.41 5.72
N ARG A 86 -14.99 7.18 4.63
CA ARG A 86 -16.34 7.71 4.45
C ARG A 86 -17.30 6.94 5.36
N LYS A 87 -18.15 7.66 6.04
CA LYS A 87 -19.29 7.19 6.81
C LYS A 87 -20.57 7.55 6.06
N GLU A 88 -21.70 7.42 6.71
CA GLU A 88 -23.00 7.83 6.16
C GLU A 88 -23.19 9.36 6.16
N ASN A 89 -24.07 9.88 5.33
CA ASN A 89 -24.49 11.29 5.30
C ASN A 89 -23.35 12.30 5.16
N ASP A 90 -22.42 12.04 4.21
CA ASP A 90 -21.27 12.91 3.93
C ASP A 90 -20.35 13.22 5.12
N VAL A 91 -20.38 12.36 6.11
CA VAL A 91 -19.47 12.38 7.24
C VAL A 91 -18.24 11.53 6.90
N TRP A 92 -17.05 12.08 7.18
CA TRP A 92 -15.77 11.40 7.02
C TRP A 92 -15.01 11.35 8.33
N GLU A 93 -14.44 10.19 8.63
CA GLU A 93 -13.39 10.10 9.62
C GLU A 93 -12.09 10.65 9.02
N THR A 94 -11.41 11.53 9.78
CA THR A 94 -10.30 12.32 9.25
C THR A 94 -9.19 12.48 10.28
N LEU A 95 -7.94 12.64 9.80
CA LEU A 95 -6.86 13.21 10.58
C LEU A 95 -6.81 14.72 10.34
N VAL A 96 -6.64 15.50 11.40
CA VAL A 96 -6.61 16.96 11.31
C VAL A 96 -5.36 17.54 11.97
N LYS A 97 -4.68 18.42 11.26
CA LYS A 97 -3.51 19.17 11.76
C LYS A 97 -3.69 20.68 11.59
N PRO A 98 -3.46 21.48 12.65
CA PRO A 98 -3.24 21.08 14.05
C PRO A 98 -4.57 20.73 14.75
N GLY A 99 -4.63 19.54 15.37
CA GLY A 99 -5.87 19.06 16.01
C GLY A 99 -6.42 19.97 17.11
N LYS A 100 -5.56 20.74 17.78
CA LYS A 100 -5.97 21.72 18.82
C LYS A 100 -6.88 22.84 18.28
N LYS A 101 -6.81 23.14 16.98
CA LYS A 101 -7.63 24.18 16.32
C LYS A 101 -8.96 23.65 15.79
N ALA A 102 -9.13 22.34 15.70
CA ALA A 102 -10.31 21.66 15.18
C ALA A 102 -11.07 20.93 16.31
N LYS A 103 -11.81 21.71 17.09
CA LYS A 103 -12.72 21.24 18.12
C LYS A 103 -14.10 20.97 17.51
N ILE A 104 -14.97 20.21 18.19
CA ILE A 104 -16.38 20.01 17.78
C ILE A 104 -17.03 21.38 17.51
N GLY A 105 -17.77 21.51 16.42
CA GLY A 105 -18.38 22.74 15.92
C GLY A 105 -17.45 23.65 15.13
N THR A 106 -16.15 23.28 14.96
CA THR A 106 -15.25 24.06 14.10
C THR A 106 -15.61 23.85 12.64
N ARG A 107 -15.82 24.96 11.94
CA ARG A 107 -16.06 24.98 10.48
C ARG A 107 -14.78 25.35 9.74
N ILE A 108 -14.50 24.64 8.66
CA ILE A 108 -13.29 24.76 7.84
C ILE A 108 -13.73 24.96 6.40
N SER A 109 -13.24 26.01 5.75
CA SER A 109 -13.50 26.31 4.34
C SER A 109 -12.31 25.83 3.48
N PHE A 110 -12.61 25.17 2.38
CA PHE A 110 -11.67 24.72 1.37
C PHE A 110 -12.06 25.32 0.01
N GLY A 111 -11.05 25.83 -0.74
CA GLY A 111 -11.25 26.37 -2.07
C GLY A 111 -12.27 27.50 -2.12
N ASP A 112 -12.09 28.51 -1.24
CA ASP A 112 -12.96 29.69 -1.15
C ASP A 112 -14.46 29.35 -0.96
N GLY A 113 -14.75 28.30 -0.19
CA GLY A 113 -16.10 27.87 0.14
C GLY A 113 -16.71 26.82 -0.81
N LEU A 114 -15.94 26.32 -1.77
CA LEU A 114 -16.37 25.23 -2.65
C LEU A 114 -16.71 23.95 -1.85
N LEU A 115 -16.01 23.75 -0.74
CA LEU A 115 -16.26 22.68 0.22
C LEU A 115 -16.15 23.25 1.63
N VAL A 116 -17.12 22.95 2.48
CA VAL A 116 -17.09 23.35 3.89
C VAL A 116 -17.21 22.10 4.74
N GLY A 117 -16.32 21.93 5.72
CA GLY A 117 -16.38 20.82 6.67
C GLY A 117 -16.67 21.32 8.08
N GLU A 118 -17.55 20.66 8.80
CA GLU A 118 -17.82 20.90 10.21
C GLU A 118 -17.39 19.68 11.05
N VAL A 119 -16.57 19.93 12.07
CA VAL A 119 -16.17 18.87 13.02
C VAL A 119 -17.38 18.54 13.90
N VAL A 120 -17.95 17.35 13.70
CA VAL A 120 -19.14 16.90 14.43
C VAL A 120 -18.81 16.02 15.64
N ASP A 121 -17.62 15.35 15.63
CA ASP A 121 -17.18 14.52 16.75
C ASP A 121 -15.67 14.33 16.76
N ILE A 122 -15.13 13.82 17.88
CA ILE A 122 -13.74 13.40 18.05
C ILE A 122 -13.76 11.95 18.54
N VAL A 123 -13.20 11.07 17.72
CA VAL A 123 -13.21 9.62 17.95
C VAL A 123 -11.83 9.11 18.39
N GLU A 124 -11.70 7.80 18.45
CA GLU A 124 -10.45 7.13 18.86
C GLU A 124 -9.22 7.69 18.14
N GLU A 125 -8.07 7.62 18.82
CA GLU A 125 -6.77 8.14 18.35
C GLU A 125 -6.77 9.66 18.04
N GLY A 126 -7.80 10.38 18.42
CA GLY A 126 -7.95 11.81 18.17
C GLY A 126 -8.37 12.15 16.74
N ASN A 127 -8.86 11.19 15.97
CA ASN A 127 -9.48 11.42 14.67
C ASN A 127 -10.74 12.27 14.81
N ARG A 128 -11.08 13.06 13.77
CA ARG A 128 -12.30 13.88 13.72
C ARG A 128 -13.30 13.26 12.79
N LEU A 129 -14.57 13.27 13.17
CA LEU A 129 -15.66 13.13 12.24
C LEU A 129 -16.02 14.52 11.70
N ILE A 130 -15.90 14.67 10.37
CA ILE A 130 -16.23 15.91 9.68
C ILE A 130 -17.39 15.64 8.74
N HIS A 131 -18.47 16.42 8.91
CA HIS A 131 -19.57 16.49 7.96
C HIS A 131 -19.23 17.54 6.89
N PHE A 132 -19.33 17.16 5.60
CA PHE A 132 -19.03 18.04 4.49
C PHE A 132 -20.29 18.57 3.81
N GLU A 133 -20.33 19.88 3.61
CA GLU A 133 -21.33 20.62 2.85
C GLU A 133 -20.72 21.07 1.51
N TYR A 134 -21.39 20.76 0.40
CA TYR A 134 -20.94 21.09 -0.95
C TYR A 134 -22.09 21.02 -1.95
N GLU A 135 -21.89 21.59 -3.14
CA GLU A 135 -22.80 21.44 -4.27
C GLU A 135 -22.12 20.62 -5.39
N GLY A 136 -22.83 19.66 -5.97
CA GLY A 136 -22.35 18.81 -7.05
C GLY A 136 -21.81 17.44 -6.61
N ILE A 137 -20.75 16.98 -7.24
CA ILE A 137 -20.14 15.65 -7.00
C ILE A 137 -18.90 15.80 -6.13
N PHE A 138 -18.89 15.14 -4.97
CA PHE A 138 -17.80 15.24 -4.00
C PHE A 138 -16.44 14.86 -4.58
N GLU A 139 -16.40 13.81 -5.39
CA GLU A 139 -15.19 13.29 -6.02
C GLU A 139 -14.57 14.31 -6.98
N GLU A 140 -15.39 15.07 -7.74
CA GLU A 140 -14.93 16.14 -8.62
C GLU A 140 -14.34 17.33 -7.83
N ILE A 141 -14.94 17.62 -6.68
CA ILE A 141 -14.44 18.65 -5.76
C ILE A 141 -13.10 18.23 -5.17
N LEU A 142 -12.97 16.94 -4.77
CA LEU A 142 -11.70 16.41 -4.31
C LEU A 142 -10.61 16.47 -5.37
N ASP A 143 -10.92 16.16 -6.63
CA ASP A 143 -9.96 16.25 -7.72
C ASP A 143 -9.43 17.68 -7.95
N ARG A 144 -10.27 18.68 -7.66
CA ARG A 144 -9.90 20.11 -7.78
C ARG A 144 -9.11 20.62 -6.58
N LEU A 145 -9.51 20.25 -5.37
CA LEU A 145 -8.97 20.82 -4.12
C LEU A 145 -7.95 19.93 -3.44
N GLY A 146 -8.04 18.62 -3.63
CA GLY A 146 -7.28 17.63 -2.92
C GLY A 146 -5.86 17.48 -3.46
N GLN A 147 -4.97 17.12 -2.55
CA GLN A 147 -3.60 16.72 -2.85
C GLN A 147 -3.44 15.21 -2.59
N MET A 148 -2.52 14.59 -3.32
CA MET A 148 -2.17 13.19 -3.08
C MET A 148 -1.58 13.04 -1.68
N PRO A 149 -2.10 12.10 -0.87
CA PRO A 149 -1.61 11.87 0.48
C PRO A 149 -0.32 11.03 0.44
N LEU A 150 0.80 11.70 0.17
CA LEU A 150 2.10 11.03 0.17
C LEU A 150 2.47 10.55 1.59
N PRO A 151 3.21 9.44 1.69
CA PRO A 151 3.76 8.99 2.97
C PRO A 151 4.61 10.07 3.64
N PRO A 152 4.68 10.11 4.98
CA PRO A 152 5.32 11.20 5.73
C PRO A 152 6.84 11.32 5.49
N TYR A 153 7.49 10.27 4.99
CA TYR A 153 8.91 10.27 4.65
C TYR A 153 9.21 10.86 3.26
N ILE A 154 8.19 11.11 2.44
CA ILE A 154 8.32 11.84 1.18
C ILE A 154 8.04 13.30 1.47
N THR A 155 9.08 14.11 1.39
CA THR A 155 9.03 15.54 1.67
C THR A 155 8.97 16.37 0.39
N HIS A 156 9.31 15.79 -0.76
CA HIS A 156 9.22 16.44 -2.06
C HIS A 156 7.77 16.45 -2.56
N GLN A 157 7.38 17.55 -3.17
CA GLN A 157 6.08 17.66 -3.82
C GLN A 157 6.17 17.05 -5.22
N LEU A 158 5.25 16.16 -5.57
CA LEU A 158 5.19 15.59 -6.90
C LEU A 158 4.73 16.63 -7.94
N GLU A 159 5.47 16.77 -9.03
CA GLU A 159 5.06 17.57 -10.18
C GLU A 159 3.84 16.95 -10.87
N ASP A 160 3.84 15.62 -11.07
CA ASP A 160 2.72 14.85 -11.58
C ASP A 160 2.16 13.92 -10.52
N LYS A 161 0.97 14.23 -10.01
CA LYS A 161 0.27 13.42 -9.00
C LYS A 161 -0.06 11.99 -9.48
N ASN A 162 -0.12 11.73 -10.81
CA ASN A 162 -0.35 10.40 -11.35
C ASN A 162 0.87 9.47 -11.15
N ARG A 163 2.03 10.02 -10.77
CA ARG A 163 3.20 9.19 -10.43
C ARG A 163 2.99 8.39 -9.16
N TYR A 164 2.07 8.78 -8.29
CA TYR A 164 1.66 8.03 -7.10
C TYR A 164 0.37 7.22 -7.35
N GLN A 165 0.21 6.69 -8.58
CA GLN A 165 -0.84 5.76 -8.99
C GLN A 165 -0.23 4.64 -9.81
N THR A 166 -0.75 3.41 -9.66
CA THR A 166 -0.44 2.32 -10.58
C THR A 166 -1.10 2.57 -11.94
N VAL A 167 -0.51 2.03 -13.01
CA VAL A 167 -1.07 2.15 -14.36
C VAL A 167 -2.39 1.40 -14.54
N TYR A 168 -2.76 0.58 -13.57
CA TYR A 168 -3.98 -0.23 -13.56
C TYR A 168 -4.95 0.17 -12.44
N ALA A 169 -4.75 1.29 -11.79
CA ALA A 169 -5.63 1.80 -10.74
C ALA A 169 -7.06 2.03 -11.27
N LYS A 170 -8.06 1.45 -10.60
CA LYS A 170 -9.46 1.44 -11.04
C LYS A 170 -10.44 1.86 -9.95
N HIS A 171 -10.41 1.21 -8.79
CA HIS A 171 -11.39 1.39 -7.72
C HIS A 171 -10.92 2.44 -6.70
N SER A 172 -11.58 3.62 -6.72
CA SER A 172 -11.25 4.73 -5.81
C SER A 172 -11.60 4.41 -4.36
N GLY A 173 -10.75 4.84 -3.41
CA GLY A 173 -11.02 4.65 -1.98
C GLY A 173 -9.77 4.52 -1.12
N SER A 174 -8.59 4.48 -1.70
CA SER A 174 -7.34 4.30 -0.98
C SER A 174 -6.72 5.63 -0.55
N ALA A 175 -6.14 5.64 0.64
CA ALA A 175 -5.32 6.75 1.14
C ALA A 175 -3.83 6.60 0.75
N ALA A 176 -3.42 5.44 0.23
CA ALA A 176 -2.05 5.20 -0.22
C ALA A 176 -2.01 4.27 -1.44
N ALA A 177 -1.01 4.42 -2.29
CA ALA A 177 -0.80 3.55 -3.45
C ALA A 177 -0.22 2.20 -3.04
N PRO A 178 -0.56 1.10 -3.74
CA PRO A 178 0.14 -0.17 -3.63
C PRO A 178 1.48 -0.06 -4.38
N THR A 179 2.50 0.46 -3.70
CA THR A 179 3.70 1.04 -4.32
C THR A 179 4.56 0.05 -5.10
N ALA A 180 4.52 -1.26 -4.77
CA ALA A 180 5.18 -2.28 -5.60
C ALA A 180 4.60 -2.34 -7.04
N GLY A 181 3.35 -1.94 -7.21
CA GLY A 181 2.72 -1.82 -8.53
C GLY A 181 3.21 -0.65 -9.36
N LEU A 182 3.87 0.33 -8.75
CA LEU A 182 4.38 1.52 -9.45
C LEU A 182 5.50 1.19 -10.44
N HIS A 183 6.16 0.05 -10.29
CA HIS A 183 7.21 -0.42 -11.19
C HIS A 183 6.71 -0.91 -12.56
N PHE A 184 5.43 -1.27 -12.64
CA PHE A 184 4.85 -1.80 -13.87
C PHE A 184 4.47 -0.70 -14.84
N THR A 185 4.70 -0.99 -16.13
CA THR A 185 4.18 -0.21 -17.25
C THR A 185 3.11 -1.00 -18.00
N PRO A 186 2.22 -0.36 -18.78
CA PRO A 186 1.25 -1.09 -19.60
C PRO A 186 1.92 -2.08 -20.56
N GLU A 187 3.07 -1.71 -21.12
CA GLU A 187 3.84 -2.52 -22.06
C GLU A 187 4.42 -3.77 -21.39
N LEU A 188 4.93 -3.64 -20.14
CA LEU A 188 5.44 -4.77 -19.39
C LEU A 188 4.32 -5.74 -19.01
N LEU A 189 3.17 -5.23 -18.55
CA LEU A 189 2.00 -6.06 -18.24
C LEU A 189 1.52 -6.83 -19.46
N LYS A 190 1.44 -6.16 -20.61
CA LYS A 190 1.06 -6.81 -21.88
C LYS A 190 2.01 -7.95 -22.24
N LYS A 191 3.33 -7.74 -22.15
CA LYS A 191 4.33 -8.79 -22.41
C LYS A 191 4.20 -9.97 -21.43
N ILE A 192 3.85 -9.71 -20.19
CA ILE A 192 3.62 -10.72 -19.17
C ILE A 192 2.39 -11.58 -19.54
N GLU A 193 1.29 -10.94 -19.97
CA GLU A 193 0.10 -11.65 -20.45
C GLU A 193 0.41 -12.45 -21.73
N GLU A 194 1.13 -11.88 -22.68
CA GLU A 194 1.55 -12.56 -23.91
C GLU A 194 2.46 -13.78 -23.63
N LYS A 195 3.20 -13.79 -22.53
CA LYS A 195 3.98 -14.95 -22.07
C LYS A 195 3.09 -16.07 -21.52
N GLY A 196 1.79 -15.83 -21.29
CA GLY A 196 0.84 -16.78 -20.76
C GLY A 196 0.69 -16.72 -19.23
N VAL A 197 1.16 -15.65 -18.60
CA VAL A 197 0.91 -15.37 -17.18
C VAL A 197 -0.48 -14.72 -17.03
N GLN A 198 -1.29 -15.24 -16.13
CA GLN A 198 -2.59 -14.66 -15.83
C GLN A 198 -2.43 -13.46 -14.89
N ILE A 199 -3.23 -12.40 -15.12
CA ILE A 199 -3.27 -11.25 -14.20
C ILE A 199 -4.63 -11.27 -13.48
N ALA A 200 -4.58 -11.48 -12.16
CA ALA A 200 -5.74 -11.39 -11.28
C ALA A 200 -5.75 -10.02 -10.58
N ARG A 201 -6.90 -9.33 -10.69
CA ARG A 201 -7.09 -8.01 -10.07
C ARG A 201 -7.87 -8.16 -8.77
N VAL A 202 -7.27 -7.72 -7.68
CA VAL A 202 -7.92 -7.64 -6.37
C VAL A 202 -7.95 -6.19 -5.91
N THR A 203 -8.83 -5.86 -5.00
CA THR A 203 -8.90 -4.51 -4.43
C THR A 203 -8.64 -4.58 -2.92
N LEU A 204 -7.72 -3.77 -2.43
CA LEU A 204 -7.58 -3.46 -1.00
C LEU A 204 -7.35 -1.95 -0.88
N HIS A 205 -8.23 -1.28 -0.18
CA HIS A 205 -8.08 0.15 0.10
C HIS A 205 -7.13 0.36 1.27
N VAL A 206 -5.92 0.82 0.94
CA VAL A 206 -4.86 1.04 1.94
C VAL A 206 -5.21 2.23 2.81
N GLY A 207 -5.28 1.99 4.12
CA GLY A 207 -5.41 3.04 5.12
C GLY A 207 -4.07 3.66 5.52
N LEU A 208 -4.10 4.84 6.12
CA LEU A 208 -2.89 5.52 6.61
C LEU A 208 -2.22 4.79 7.77
N GLY A 209 -2.90 3.84 8.40
CA GLY A 209 -2.33 2.99 9.43
C GLY A 209 -1.07 2.26 9.00
N THR A 210 -0.94 1.96 7.70
CA THR A 210 0.24 1.30 7.11
C THR A 210 1.54 2.09 7.30
N PHE A 211 1.45 3.41 7.45
CA PHE A 211 2.63 4.28 7.67
C PHE A 211 2.87 4.60 9.15
N ARG A 212 2.05 4.08 10.05
CA ARG A 212 2.26 4.28 11.49
C ARG A 212 3.30 3.31 12.00
N PRO A 213 4.27 3.77 12.81
CA PRO A 213 5.25 2.88 13.42
C PRO A 213 4.58 1.94 14.43
N VAL A 214 5.12 0.74 14.55
CA VAL A 214 4.74 -0.20 15.61
C VAL A 214 5.14 0.40 16.95
N LYS A 215 4.17 0.62 17.85
CA LYS A 215 4.38 1.31 19.12
C LYS A 215 4.73 0.36 20.28
N VAL A 216 4.45 -0.93 20.12
CA VAL A 216 4.66 -1.96 21.13
C VAL A 216 6.00 -2.66 20.94
N ASP A 217 6.64 -3.09 22.02
CA ASP A 217 7.90 -3.82 21.95
C ASP A 217 7.68 -5.29 21.57
N ASN A 218 6.66 -5.92 22.15
CA ASN A 218 6.25 -7.27 21.78
C ASN A 218 5.26 -7.20 20.61
N ILE A 219 5.67 -7.70 19.44
CA ILE A 219 4.85 -7.62 18.21
C ILE A 219 3.49 -8.32 18.35
N LEU A 220 3.35 -9.29 19.25
CA LEU A 220 2.08 -10.01 19.48
C LEU A 220 0.99 -9.12 20.11
N GLU A 221 1.37 -7.98 20.65
CA GLU A 221 0.46 -6.98 21.22
C GLU A 221 0.05 -5.91 20.18
N HIS A 222 0.61 -5.99 18.96
CA HIS A 222 0.28 -5.07 17.90
C HIS A 222 -1.09 -5.41 17.27
N HIS A 223 -1.93 -4.38 17.14
CA HIS A 223 -3.22 -4.48 16.44
C HIS A 223 -3.13 -3.77 15.09
N MET A 224 -3.40 -4.50 14.03
CA MET A 224 -3.48 -3.94 12.68
C MET A 224 -4.76 -3.12 12.50
N HIS A 225 -4.66 -2.07 11.71
CA HIS A 225 -5.84 -1.34 11.26
C HIS A 225 -6.63 -2.18 10.27
N SER A 226 -7.97 -2.11 10.40
CA SER A 226 -8.87 -2.79 9.50
C SER A 226 -8.95 -2.06 8.15
N GLU A 227 -8.77 -2.79 7.06
CA GLU A 227 -8.80 -2.30 5.68
C GLU A 227 -9.83 -3.08 4.85
N PHE A 228 -10.58 -2.37 4.00
CA PHE A 228 -11.55 -3.01 3.11
C PHE A 228 -10.84 -3.72 1.97
N TYR A 229 -11.25 -4.96 1.69
CA TYR A 229 -10.77 -5.72 0.54
C TYR A 229 -11.89 -6.37 -0.25
N GLN A 230 -11.63 -6.67 -1.51
CA GLN A 230 -12.55 -7.35 -2.40
C GLN A 230 -11.78 -8.23 -3.39
N ILE A 231 -12.31 -9.43 -3.62
CA ILE A 231 -11.88 -10.35 -4.69
C ILE A 231 -13.11 -10.73 -5.47
N GLU A 232 -13.12 -10.41 -6.76
CA GLU A 232 -14.19 -10.79 -7.69
C GLU A 232 -13.99 -12.23 -8.20
N GLU A 233 -15.05 -12.80 -8.79
CA GLU A 233 -15.06 -14.20 -9.25
C GLU A 233 -13.93 -14.49 -10.24
N GLU A 234 -13.72 -13.63 -11.23
CA GLU A 234 -12.65 -13.77 -12.24
C GLU A 234 -11.25 -13.88 -11.59
N ALA A 235 -10.99 -13.06 -10.59
CA ALA A 235 -9.70 -13.08 -9.89
C ALA A 235 -9.53 -14.36 -9.06
N ALA A 236 -10.58 -14.79 -8.35
CA ALA A 236 -10.56 -16.03 -7.59
C ALA A 236 -10.34 -17.24 -8.48
N GLU A 237 -11.02 -17.31 -9.64
CA GLU A 237 -10.85 -18.39 -10.63
C GLU A 237 -9.43 -18.46 -11.19
N LYS A 238 -8.82 -17.32 -11.56
CA LYS A 238 -7.44 -17.26 -12.07
C LYS A 238 -6.44 -17.78 -11.05
N ILE A 239 -6.57 -17.36 -9.79
CA ILE A 239 -5.67 -17.78 -8.70
C ILE A 239 -5.83 -19.29 -8.45
N ASN A 240 -7.08 -19.75 -8.31
CA ASN A 240 -7.36 -21.17 -8.07
C ASN A 240 -6.88 -22.06 -9.22
N THR A 241 -7.06 -21.62 -10.47
CA THR A 241 -6.61 -22.33 -11.66
C THR A 241 -5.09 -22.48 -11.69
N ALA A 242 -4.36 -21.41 -11.40
CA ALA A 242 -2.90 -21.48 -11.30
C ALA A 242 -2.46 -22.51 -10.24
N LYS A 243 -3.02 -22.42 -9.04
CA LYS A 243 -2.71 -23.35 -7.94
C LYS A 243 -3.06 -24.80 -8.28
N ALA A 244 -4.21 -25.06 -8.84
CA ALA A 244 -4.64 -26.41 -9.26
C ALA A 244 -3.72 -27.03 -10.32
N ASN A 245 -3.10 -26.19 -11.17
CA ASN A 245 -2.15 -26.60 -12.19
C ASN A 245 -0.68 -26.67 -11.70
N GLY A 246 -0.45 -26.56 -10.39
CA GLY A 246 0.90 -26.56 -9.80
C GLY A 246 1.74 -25.33 -10.17
N LYS A 247 1.06 -24.22 -10.55
CA LYS A 247 1.68 -22.94 -10.86
C LYS A 247 1.59 -21.99 -9.66
N ARG A 248 2.29 -20.86 -9.75
CA ARG A 248 2.49 -19.97 -8.62
C ARG A 248 1.46 -18.84 -8.57
N ALA A 249 1.01 -18.51 -7.38
CA ALA A 249 0.36 -17.24 -7.06
C ALA A 249 1.43 -16.24 -6.61
N ILE A 250 1.64 -15.19 -7.40
CA ILE A 250 2.69 -14.18 -7.22
C ILE A 250 2.01 -12.86 -6.89
N ALA A 251 2.11 -12.39 -5.66
CA ALA A 251 1.51 -11.12 -5.27
C ALA A 251 2.43 -9.94 -5.61
N VAL A 252 1.83 -8.89 -6.16
CA VAL A 252 2.47 -7.57 -6.33
C VAL A 252 2.07 -6.69 -5.16
N GLY A 253 3.00 -6.49 -4.24
CA GLY A 253 2.83 -5.74 -3.02
C GLY A 253 2.28 -6.55 -1.85
N THR A 254 2.62 -6.08 -0.65
CA THR A 254 2.13 -6.64 0.61
C THR A 254 0.61 -6.53 0.74
N THR A 255 -0.01 -5.56 0.06
CA THR A 255 -1.46 -5.40 0.00
C THR A 255 -2.14 -6.55 -0.75
N SER A 256 -1.65 -6.93 -1.93
CA SER A 256 -2.15 -8.11 -2.67
C SER A 256 -1.94 -9.39 -1.87
N CYS A 257 -0.77 -9.54 -1.23
CA CYS A 257 -0.48 -10.66 -0.32
C CYS A 257 -1.53 -10.75 0.80
N ARG A 258 -1.74 -9.66 1.55
CA ARG A 258 -2.72 -9.65 2.64
C ARG A 258 -4.15 -9.90 2.16
N THR A 259 -4.49 -9.45 0.98
CA THR A 259 -5.82 -9.68 0.37
C THR A 259 -6.06 -11.16 0.13
N ILE A 260 -5.15 -11.83 -0.58
CA ILE A 260 -5.34 -13.26 -0.91
C ILE A 260 -5.25 -14.16 0.31
N GLU A 261 -4.38 -13.85 1.27
CA GLU A 261 -4.25 -14.60 2.51
C GLU A 261 -5.46 -14.40 3.45
N SER A 262 -6.08 -13.21 3.45
CA SER A 262 -7.32 -12.96 4.19
C SER A 262 -8.52 -13.71 3.62
N ALA A 263 -8.55 -13.93 2.31
CA ALA A 263 -9.63 -14.63 1.61
C ALA A 263 -9.42 -16.15 1.54
N ALA A 264 -8.21 -16.62 1.84
CA ALA A 264 -7.81 -18.02 1.69
C ALA A 264 -8.59 -18.92 2.65
N LYS A 265 -9.16 -19.99 2.10
CA LYS A 265 -9.72 -21.10 2.88
C LYS A 265 -8.61 -22.03 3.38
N GLU A 266 -8.97 -22.95 4.27
CA GLU A 266 -8.00 -23.90 4.82
C GLU A 266 -7.41 -24.85 3.76
N ASP A 267 -8.12 -25.09 2.67
CA ASP A 267 -7.66 -25.91 1.53
C ASP A 267 -6.81 -25.12 0.52
N GLY A 268 -6.52 -23.83 0.79
CA GLY A 268 -5.76 -22.96 -0.10
C GLY A 268 -6.55 -22.39 -1.28
N THR A 269 -7.86 -22.61 -1.35
CA THR A 269 -8.71 -22.01 -2.38
C THR A 269 -9.23 -20.63 -1.94
N ILE A 270 -9.63 -19.82 -2.92
CA ILE A 270 -10.25 -18.52 -2.73
C ILE A 270 -11.64 -18.52 -3.35
N ALA A 271 -12.62 -17.97 -2.64
CA ALA A 271 -13.94 -17.66 -3.20
C ALA A 271 -14.07 -16.14 -3.42
N PRO A 272 -14.98 -15.69 -4.31
CA PRO A 272 -15.34 -14.28 -4.40
C PRO A 272 -15.79 -13.77 -3.03
N VAL A 273 -15.26 -12.65 -2.59
CA VAL A 273 -15.51 -12.12 -1.26
C VAL A 273 -15.23 -10.64 -1.19
N SER A 274 -15.98 -9.92 -0.37
CA SER A 274 -15.65 -8.57 0.08
C SER A 274 -15.80 -8.48 1.59
N GLY A 275 -14.94 -7.71 2.23
CA GLY A 275 -14.96 -7.60 3.67
C GLY A 275 -13.87 -6.68 4.22
N TRP A 276 -13.60 -6.83 5.49
CA TRP A 276 -12.57 -6.08 6.20
C TRP A 276 -11.51 -7.04 6.71
N THR A 277 -10.24 -6.65 6.62
CA THR A 277 -9.11 -7.43 7.12
C THR A 277 -8.23 -6.60 8.02
N ASP A 278 -7.80 -7.18 9.11
CA ASP A 278 -6.77 -6.72 10.03
C ASP A 278 -5.63 -7.74 10.14
N ILE A 279 -5.46 -8.55 9.09
CA ILE A 279 -4.47 -9.63 9.07
C ILE A 279 -3.08 -9.08 9.36
N PHE A 280 -2.43 -9.66 10.37
CA PHE A 280 -1.05 -9.38 10.73
C PHE A 280 -0.19 -10.61 10.42
N ILE A 281 0.67 -10.48 9.41
CA ILE A 281 1.57 -11.55 8.96
C ILE A 281 2.97 -11.26 9.52
N TYR A 282 3.50 -12.21 10.28
CA TYR A 282 4.83 -12.16 10.90
C TYR A 282 5.45 -13.57 10.94
N PRO A 283 6.74 -13.75 11.24
CA PRO A 283 7.39 -15.06 11.24
C PRO A 283 6.64 -16.09 12.09
N GLY A 284 6.37 -17.25 11.47
CA GLY A 284 5.51 -18.31 12.01
C GLY A 284 4.15 -18.41 11.31
N TYR A 285 3.76 -17.38 10.53
CA TYR A 285 2.57 -17.45 9.69
C TYR A 285 2.74 -18.51 8.59
N GLN A 286 1.70 -19.30 8.37
CA GLN A 286 1.66 -20.31 7.31
C GLN A 286 0.86 -19.78 6.12
N PHE A 287 1.56 -19.44 5.04
CA PHE A 287 0.91 -18.99 3.82
C PHE A 287 0.09 -20.10 3.19
N LYS A 288 -1.15 -19.78 2.80
CA LYS A 288 -2.11 -20.73 2.22
C LYS A 288 -2.13 -20.67 0.70
N VAL A 289 -1.93 -19.49 0.13
CA VAL A 289 -2.06 -19.21 -1.30
C VAL A 289 -0.78 -18.65 -1.89
N LEU A 290 -0.12 -17.74 -1.20
CA LEU A 290 1.05 -17.02 -1.70
C LEU A 290 2.25 -17.94 -1.92
N ASP A 291 2.84 -17.89 -3.12
CA ASP A 291 4.10 -18.58 -3.43
C ASP A 291 5.28 -17.62 -3.53
N CYS A 292 5.09 -16.48 -4.17
CA CYS A 292 6.13 -15.46 -4.40
C CYS A 292 5.60 -14.05 -4.18
N LEU A 293 6.49 -13.12 -3.88
CA LEU A 293 6.12 -11.74 -3.59
C LEU A 293 7.05 -10.75 -4.32
N ILE A 294 6.45 -9.82 -5.07
CA ILE A 294 7.13 -8.62 -5.58
C ILE A 294 6.80 -7.48 -4.62
N THR A 295 7.79 -6.81 -4.07
CA THR A 295 7.59 -5.76 -3.06
C THR A 295 8.66 -4.68 -3.15
N ASN A 296 8.46 -3.54 -2.49
CA ASN A 296 9.52 -2.57 -2.25
C ASN A 296 10.32 -2.95 -0.99
N PHE A 297 11.44 -2.28 -0.76
CA PHE A 297 12.12 -2.34 0.53
C PHE A 297 11.36 -1.53 1.58
N HIS A 298 11.24 -2.07 2.79
CA HIS A 298 10.41 -1.53 3.85
C HIS A 298 11.22 -0.87 4.97
N LEU A 299 10.53 -0.09 5.82
CA LEU A 299 11.10 0.57 7.00
C LEU A 299 11.57 -0.45 8.05
N PRO A 300 12.67 -0.14 8.77
CA PRO A 300 13.04 -0.88 9.97
C PRO A 300 11.86 -0.96 10.95
N GLU A 301 11.75 -2.08 11.65
CA GLU A 301 10.75 -2.33 12.69
C GLU A 301 9.28 -2.22 12.22
N SER A 302 9.01 -2.21 10.91
CA SER A 302 7.66 -2.12 10.37
C SER A 302 6.97 -3.48 10.26
N THR A 303 5.63 -3.46 10.26
CA THR A 303 4.83 -4.66 10.01
C THR A 303 5.11 -5.28 8.65
N LEU A 304 5.59 -4.48 7.69
CA LEU A 304 5.90 -4.95 6.33
C LEU A 304 7.22 -5.71 6.27
N VAL A 305 8.26 -5.31 7.03
CA VAL A 305 9.47 -6.13 7.12
C VAL A 305 9.21 -7.43 7.87
N MET A 306 8.24 -7.45 8.79
CA MET A 306 7.79 -8.66 9.47
C MET A 306 7.10 -9.61 8.49
N LEU A 307 6.26 -9.10 7.60
CA LEU A 307 5.58 -9.89 6.56
C LEU A 307 6.59 -10.55 5.60
N VAL A 308 7.53 -9.79 5.06
CA VAL A 308 8.54 -10.38 4.16
C VAL A 308 9.45 -11.37 4.88
N SER A 309 9.71 -11.14 6.19
CA SER A 309 10.44 -12.07 7.04
C SER A 309 9.65 -13.37 7.32
N ALA A 310 8.32 -13.30 7.33
CA ALA A 310 7.49 -14.50 7.43
C ALA A 310 7.62 -15.38 6.17
N LEU A 311 7.79 -14.77 4.99
CA LEU A 311 7.88 -15.48 3.73
C LEU A 311 9.27 -16.09 3.47
N ALA A 312 10.34 -15.35 3.74
CA ALA A 312 11.69 -15.75 3.36
C ALA A 312 12.61 -16.09 4.55
N GLY A 313 12.11 -15.95 5.78
CA GLY A 313 12.94 -16.05 6.97
C GLY A 313 13.61 -14.71 7.30
N ARG A 314 13.62 -14.37 8.59
CA ARG A 314 14.15 -13.08 9.08
C ARG A 314 15.62 -12.86 8.68
N GLU A 315 16.47 -13.87 8.86
CA GLU A 315 17.90 -13.75 8.55
C GLU A 315 18.16 -13.51 7.07
N HIS A 316 17.47 -14.23 6.18
CA HIS A 316 17.58 -14.03 4.73
C HIS A 316 17.15 -12.61 4.33
N VAL A 317 16.06 -12.11 4.92
CA VAL A 317 15.56 -10.76 4.64
C VAL A 317 16.54 -9.70 5.12
N LEU A 318 17.03 -9.79 6.37
CA LEU A 318 17.95 -8.79 6.91
C LEU A 318 19.28 -8.79 6.13
N ASN A 319 19.82 -9.95 5.79
CA ASN A 319 21.03 -10.05 4.97
C ASN A 319 20.81 -9.44 3.57
N ALA A 320 19.66 -9.69 2.94
CA ALA A 320 19.32 -9.08 1.65
C ALA A 320 19.16 -7.55 1.74
N TYR A 321 18.65 -7.04 2.87
CA TYR A 321 18.54 -5.60 3.12
C TYR A 321 19.90 -4.94 3.35
N GLU A 322 20.80 -5.59 4.11
CA GLU A 322 22.19 -5.14 4.26
C GLU A 322 22.92 -5.09 2.92
N GLU A 323 22.74 -6.10 2.08
CA GLU A 323 23.26 -6.12 0.73
C GLU A 323 22.69 -4.99 -0.12
N ALA A 324 21.37 -4.76 -0.09
CA ALA A 324 20.72 -3.68 -0.79
C ALA A 324 21.25 -2.31 -0.35
N ILE A 325 21.48 -2.10 0.94
CA ILE A 325 22.07 -0.87 1.48
C ILE A 325 23.50 -0.68 0.97
N LYS A 326 24.32 -1.72 1.03
CA LYS A 326 25.71 -1.71 0.53
C LYS A 326 25.77 -1.38 -0.96
N GLU A 327 24.87 -1.98 -1.74
CA GLU A 327 24.74 -1.76 -3.18
C GLU A 327 23.97 -0.48 -3.54
N ARG A 328 23.57 0.32 -2.50
CA ARG A 328 22.88 1.60 -2.65
C ARG A 328 21.57 1.49 -3.42
N TYR A 329 20.76 0.48 -3.09
CA TYR A 329 19.36 0.44 -3.52
C TYR A 329 18.57 1.58 -2.91
N ARG A 330 17.53 2.00 -3.61
CA ARG A 330 16.57 3.01 -3.14
C ARG A 330 15.45 2.35 -2.36
N PHE A 331 15.08 2.95 -1.24
CA PHE A 331 14.11 2.38 -0.29
C PHE A 331 12.75 3.08 -0.35
N PHE A 332 11.72 2.37 0.07
CA PHE A 332 10.31 2.78 0.24
C PHE A 332 9.54 3.01 -1.06
N SER A 333 8.50 3.86 -1.01
CA SER A 333 7.44 3.98 -2.03
C SER A 333 7.94 4.22 -3.45
N PHE A 334 8.96 5.06 -3.63
CA PHE A 334 9.58 5.34 -4.92
C PHE A 334 10.94 4.66 -5.10
N GLY A 335 11.24 3.74 -4.21
CA GLY A 335 12.49 2.98 -4.23
C GLY A 335 12.51 1.88 -5.28
N ASP A 336 13.46 0.99 -5.08
CA ASP A 336 13.67 -0.19 -5.92
C ASP A 336 12.81 -1.37 -5.44
N ALA A 337 12.81 -2.45 -6.20
CA ALA A 337 11.98 -3.61 -5.95
C ALA A 337 12.79 -4.80 -5.43
N MET A 338 12.10 -5.68 -4.71
CA MET A 338 12.55 -7.01 -4.32
C MET A 338 11.57 -8.04 -4.88
N PHE A 339 12.09 -9.17 -5.38
CA PHE A 339 11.30 -10.34 -5.73
C PHE A 339 11.72 -11.53 -4.86
N ILE A 340 10.82 -11.99 -4.01
CA ILE A 340 11.02 -13.14 -3.13
C ILE A 340 10.37 -14.36 -3.78
N ARG A 341 11.19 -15.35 -4.12
CA ARG A 341 10.78 -16.55 -4.85
C ARG A 341 11.11 -17.85 -4.14
#